data_320c40dccb441de4570728fed88f9eaf
#
_entry.id   320c40dccb441de4570728fed88f9eaf
#
_cell.length_a   1.000
_cell.length_b   1.000
_cell.length_c   1.000
_cell.angle_alpha   90.00
_cell.angle_beta   90.00
_cell.angle_gamma   90.00
#
_symmetry.space_group_name_H-M   'P 1'
#
loop_
_entity.id
_entity.type
_entity.pdbx_description
1 polymer ?
#
loop_
_entity_poly.entity_id
_entity_poly.type
_entity_poly.pdbx_seq_one_letter_code
_entity_poly.pdbx_strand_id
1 'polypeptide(L)'
;VYLDSAGSSQKPTQVIESLKRVYETEYSNVHRGLHYMSEQTSARYEEARSKVAKFLNAEFDQEIIFTKGTTESINLVASSFGRKNLGPNDEILITWAEHHSNIIPWQLLREQIGCEIKVVPVDDDGAISIEAFEKLISKKTKIVAFCHVSNVLGTVLPVKEVAKIAHRNGAV
;
A
#
# COMPACT_ATOMS: atom_id res chain seq x y z
N VAL A 1 25.62 15.11 2.24
CA VAL A 1 24.35 14.94 1.49
C VAL A 1 23.79 13.58 1.84
N TYR A 2 22.51 13.52 2.22
CA TYR A 2 21.81 12.27 2.50
C TYR A 2 21.01 11.84 1.27
N LEU A 3 21.29 10.66 0.72
CA LEU A 3 20.70 10.18 -0.53
C LEU A 3 19.90 8.87 -0.38
N ASP A 4 19.68 8.43 0.86
CA ASP A 4 18.96 7.16 1.15
C ASP A 4 17.56 7.38 1.72
N SER A 5 16.79 8.30 1.13
CA SER A 5 15.40 8.54 1.54
C SER A 5 14.47 7.36 1.24
N ALA A 6 14.87 6.44 0.34
CA ALA A 6 14.15 5.20 0.10
C ALA A 6 14.21 4.26 1.32
N GLY A 7 15.36 4.21 2.00
CA GLY A 7 15.52 3.44 3.24
C GLY A 7 14.90 4.14 4.45
N SER A 8 15.15 5.44 4.61
CA SER A 8 14.62 6.24 5.74
C SER A 8 14.62 7.73 5.42
N SER A 9 13.48 8.32 5.24
CA SER A 9 13.35 9.76 4.97
C SER A 9 13.68 10.61 6.19
N GLN A 10 14.43 11.69 5.99
CA GLN A 10 14.62 12.72 6.99
C GLN A 10 13.29 13.43 7.29
N LYS A 11 13.04 13.72 8.56
CA LYS A 11 11.76 14.29 8.99
C LYS A 11 11.78 15.82 8.84
N PRO A 12 10.79 16.43 8.18
CA PRO A 12 10.64 17.89 8.16
C PRO A 12 10.45 18.45 9.58
N THR A 13 10.96 19.65 9.81
CA THR A 13 10.83 20.34 11.12
C THR A 13 9.38 20.41 11.59
N GLN A 14 8.43 20.65 10.67
CA GLN A 14 7.01 20.71 10.98
C GLN A 14 6.47 19.41 11.58
N VAL A 15 6.97 18.25 11.12
CA VAL A 15 6.59 16.93 11.67
C VAL A 15 7.15 16.76 13.07
N ILE A 16 8.43 17.11 13.28
CA ILE A 16 9.08 17.01 14.58
C ILE A 16 8.38 17.87 15.62
N GLU A 17 8.13 19.14 15.29
CA GLU A 17 7.45 20.09 16.18
C GLU A 17 5.99 19.68 16.44
N SER A 18 5.31 19.10 15.46
CA SER A 18 3.95 18.59 15.67
C SER A 18 3.92 17.40 16.62
N LEU A 19 4.86 16.45 16.49
CA LEU A 19 4.98 15.33 17.42
C LEU A 19 5.28 15.81 18.85
N LYS A 20 6.22 16.75 19.01
CA LYS A 20 6.56 17.36 20.29
C LYS A 20 5.31 17.97 20.94
N ARG A 21 4.60 18.83 20.21
CA ARG A 21 3.40 19.50 20.70
C ARG A 21 2.32 18.49 21.15
N VAL A 22 2.09 17.43 20.36
CA VAL A 22 1.10 16.39 20.73
C VAL A 22 1.44 15.78 22.07
N TYR A 23 2.70 15.39 22.29
CA TYR A 23 3.11 14.79 23.57
C TYR A 23 3.08 15.77 24.74
N GLU A 24 3.40 17.03 24.53
CA GLU A 24 3.44 18.04 25.60
C GLU A 24 2.05 18.54 26.02
N THR A 25 1.09 18.63 25.07
CA THR A 25 -0.14 19.39 25.33
C THR A 25 -1.44 18.69 24.94
N GLU A 26 -1.39 17.65 24.12
CA GLU A 26 -2.61 17.14 23.46
C GLU A 26 -2.77 15.62 23.54
N TYR A 27 -1.79 14.90 24.08
CA TYR A 27 -1.79 13.43 24.04
C TYR A 27 -2.91 12.85 24.91
N SER A 28 -3.84 12.13 24.28
CA SER A 28 -4.93 11.41 24.94
C SER A 28 -5.45 10.28 24.07
N ASN A 29 -6.33 9.43 24.64
CA ASN A 29 -6.98 8.34 23.91
C ASN A 29 -7.92 8.88 22.84
N VAL A 30 -7.76 8.38 21.61
CA VAL A 30 -8.66 8.65 20.49
C VAL A 30 -9.95 7.84 20.66
N HIS A 31 -11.11 8.48 20.47
CA HIS A 31 -12.47 7.89 20.47
C HIS A 31 -12.93 7.22 21.77
N ARG A 32 -12.20 7.36 22.90
CA ARG A 32 -12.53 6.63 24.12
C ARG A 32 -12.66 7.49 25.38
N GLY A 33 -12.41 8.77 25.31
CA GLY A 33 -12.52 9.69 26.44
C GLY A 33 -13.67 10.67 26.26
N LEU A 34 -14.30 11.05 27.37
CA LEU A 34 -15.36 12.06 27.40
C LEU A 34 -14.86 13.43 27.91
N HIS A 35 -13.56 13.64 27.90
CA HIS A 35 -12.91 14.87 28.36
C HIS A 35 -12.28 15.64 27.20
N TYR A 36 -12.08 16.93 27.40
CA TYR A 36 -11.62 17.88 26.41
C TYR A 36 -10.41 17.38 25.57
N MET A 37 -9.37 16.85 26.21
CA MET A 37 -8.16 16.38 25.49
C MET A 37 -8.48 15.22 24.54
N SER A 38 -9.34 14.29 24.94
CA SER A 38 -9.73 13.16 24.08
C SER A 38 -10.57 13.62 22.88
N GLU A 39 -11.46 14.59 23.08
CA GLU A 39 -12.24 15.19 21.98
C GLU A 39 -11.33 15.89 20.99
N GLN A 40 -10.37 16.70 21.46
CA GLN A 40 -9.42 17.39 20.61
C GLN A 40 -8.52 16.42 19.82
N THR A 41 -7.98 15.41 20.51
CA THR A 41 -7.14 14.39 19.87
C THR A 41 -7.92 13.60 18.81
N SER A 42 -9.16 13.22 19.11
CA SER A 42 -10.04 12.52 18.17
C SER A 42 -10.37 13.38 16.95
N ALA A 43 -10.72 14.64 17.15
CA ALA A 43 -11.02 15.56 16.07
C ALA A 43 -9.81 15.73 15.10
N ARG A 44 -8.60 15.88 15.64
CA ARG A 44 -7.37 15.98 14.84
C ARG A 44 -7.02 14.70 14.10
N TYR A 45 -7.26 13.56 14.73
CA TYR A 45 -7.06 12.26 14.09
C TYR A 45 -7.98 12.08 12.89
N GLU A 46 -9.26 12.41 13.02
CA GLU A 46 -10.22 12.34 11.91
C GLU A 46 -9.96 13.41 10.84
N GLU A 47 -9.53 14.61 11.23
CA GLU A 47 -9.09 15.63 10.26
C GLU A 47 -7.89 15.13 9.42
N ALA A 48 -6.92 14.47 10.05
CA ALA A 48 -5.80 13.88 9.34
C ALA A 48 -6.27 12.78 8.37
N ARG A 49 -7.21 11.92 8.79
CA ARG A 49 -7.83 10.90 7.94
C ARG A 49 -8.49 11.53 6.71
N SER A 50 -9.32 12.53 6.90
CA SER A 50 -9.99 13.24 5.80
C SER A 50 -9.01 13.91 4.82
N LYS A 51 -7.91 14.48 5.34
CA LYS A 51 -6.85 15.04 4.48
C LYS A 51 -6.18 13.96 3.63
N VAL A 52 -5.89 12.79 4.20
CA VAL A 52 -5.31 11.66 3.46
C VAL A 52 -6.30 11.11 2.44
N ALA A 53 -7.58 10.97 2.80
CA ALA A 53 -8.63 10.54 1.89
C ALA A 53 -8.72 11.46 0.65
N LYS A 54 -8.77 12.77 0.87
CA LYS A 54 -8.76 13.76 -0.22
C LYS A 54 -7.49 13.67 -1.08
N PHE A 55 -6.33 13.51 -0.48
CA PHE A 55 -5.06 13.39 -1.20
C PHE A 55 -5.00 12.14 -2.09
N LEU A 56 -5.55 11.02 -1.60
CA LEU A 56 -5.61 9.75 -2.33
C LEU A 56 -6.83 9.63 -3.24
N ASN A 57 -7.71 10.63 -3.27
CA ASN A 57 -8.97 10.61 -4.00
C ASN A 57 -9.87 9.44 -3.60
N ALA A 58 -9.89 9.09 -2.31
CA ALA A 58 -10.81 8.12 -1.75
C ALA A 58 -12.24 8.71 -1.68
N GLU A 59 -13.25 7.87 -1.85
CA GLU A 59 -14.66 8.29 -1.83
C GLU A 59 -15.11 8.58 -0.39
N PHE A 60 -14.64 7.76 0.56
CA PHE A 60 -15.01 7.84 1.97
C PHE A 60 -13.77 7.87 2.88
N ASP A 61 -13.85 8.62 3.98
CA ASP A 61 -12.79 8.68 4.99
C ASP A 61 -12.48 7.29 5.61
N GLN A 62 -13.49 6.42 5.69
CA GLN A 62 -13.36 5.06 6.22
C GLN A 62 -12.49 4.13 5.36
N GLU A 63 -12.22 4.50 4.11
CA GLU A 63 -11.28 3.75 3.26
C GLU A 63 -9.83 3.91 3.71
N ILE A 64 -9.54 4.92 4.55
CA ILE A 64 -8.20 5.18 5.05
C ILE A 64 -7.95 4.40 6.34
N ILE A 65 -6.99 3.50 6.29
CA ILE A 65 -6.51 2.73 7.44
C ILE A 65 -5.06 3.11 7.70
N PHE A 66 -4.80 3.72 8.86
CA PHE A 66 -3.43 4.03 9.28
C PHE A 66 -2.72 2.78 9.79
N THR A 67 -1.53 2.54 9.28
CA THR A 67 -0.65 1.42 9.66
C THR A 67 0.74 1.95 10.02
N LYS A 68 1.61 1.09 10.53
CA LYS A 68 3.00 1.45 10.86
C LYS A 68 3.89 1.64 9.63
N GLY A 69 3.42 1.19 8.46
CA GLY A 69 4.14 1.30 7.19
C GLY A 69 3.67 0.29 6.15
N THR A 70 4.25 0.37 4.96
CA THR A 70 3.87 -0.45 3.81
C THR A 70 3.87 -1.95 4.09
N THR A 71 4.86 -2.45 4.84
CA THR A 71 4.92 -3.87 5.21
C THR A 71 3.68 -4.32 5.96
N GLU A 72 3.23 -3.56 6.96
CA GLU A 72 1.99 -3.88 7.69
C GLU A 72 0.76 -3.77 6.79
N SER A 73 0.69 -2.73 5.95
CA SER A 73 -0.44 -2.54 5.01
C SER A 73 -0.60 -3.72 4.06
N ILE A 74 0.48 -4.18 3.43
CA ILE A 74 0.41 -5.30 2.49
C ILE A 74 0.07 -6.61 3.21
N ASN A 75 0.66 -6.86 4.39
CA ASN A 75 0.29 -8.02 5.21
C ASN A 75 -1.19 -7.98 5.63
N LEU A 76 -1.73 -6.80 5.96
CA LEU A 76 -3.15 -6.62 6.27
C LEU A 76 -4.02 -6.97 5.07
N VAL A 77 -3.69 -6.48 3.87
CA VAL A 77 -4.43 -6.82 2.64
C VAL A 77 -4.35 -8.32 2.35
N ALA A 78 -3.17 -8.92 2.42
CA ALA A 78 -2.98 -10.35 2.17
C ALA A 78 -3.78 -11.22 3.15
N SER A 79 -3.72 -10.90 4.45
CA SER A 79 -4.38 -11.68 5.50
C SER A 79 -5.89 -11.45 5.62
N SER A 80 -6.41 -10.32 5.14
CA SER A 80 -7.85 -10.01 5.15
C SER A 80 -8.47 -10.22 3.78
N PHE A 81 -8.27 -9.30 2.84
CA PHE A 81 -8.85 -9.34 1.50
C PHE A 81 -8.39 -10.58 0.73
N GLY A 82 -7.08 -10.86 0.70
CA GLY A 82 -6.50 -11.99 0.00
C GLY A 82 -7.09 -13.31 0.48
N ARG A 83 -7.03 -13.55 1.79
CA ARG A 83 -7.55 -14.79 2.39
C ARG A 83 -9.06 -14.98 2.20
N LYS A 84 -9.83 -13.89 2.14
CA LYS A 84 -11.28 -13.94 1.98
C LYS A 84 -11.71 -14.17 0.53
N ASN A 85 -10.97 -13.65 -0.44
CA ASN A 85 -11.43 -13.53 -1.82
C ASN A 85 -10.65 -14.40 -2.81
N LEU A 86 -9.54 -15.03 -2.42
CA LEU A 86 -8.73 -15.89 -3.28
C LEU A 86 -8.82 -17.35 -2.86
N GLY A 87 -8.73 -18.25 -3.86
CA GLY A 87 -8.67 -19.69 -3.72
C GLY A 87 -7.54 -20.32 -4.56
N PRO A 88 -7.44 -21.66 -4.59
CA PRO A 88 -6.31 -22.38 -5.20
C PRO A 88 -6.10 -22.15 -6.70
N ASN A 89 -7.13 -21.68 -7.41
CA ASN A 89 -7.07 -21.43 -8.86
C ASN A 89 -6.93 -19.94 -9.23
N ASP A 90 -6.88 -19.07 -8.22
CA ASP A 90 -6.75 -17.64 -8.43
C ASP A 90 -5.29 -17.23 -8.51
N GLU A 91 -5.05 -16.07 -9.12
CA GLU A 91 -3.71 -15.56 -9.40
C GLU A 91 -3.49 -14.20 -8.74
N ILE A 92 -2.27 -14.00 -8.25
CA ILE A 92 -1.73 -12.71 -7.83
C ILE A 92 -0.63 -12.34 -8.82
N LEU A 93 -0.71 -11.14 -9.40
CA LEU A 93 0.29 -10.62 -10.33
C LEU A 93 1.14 -9.56 -9.63
N ILE A 94 2.44 -9.78 -9.57
CA ILE A 94 3.43 -8.85 -9.03
C ILE A 94 4.48 -8.53 -10.10
N THR A 95 5.43 -7.62 -9.79
CA THR A 95 6.55 -7.35 -10.71
C THR A 95 7.88 -7.85 -10.14
N TRP A 96 8.89 -7.99 -11.01
CA TRP A 96 10.26 -8.29 -10.57
C TRP A 96 10.93 -7.12 -9.83
N ALA A 97 10.39 -5.91 -9.95
CA ALA A 97 10.92 -4.71 -9.30
C ALA A 97 10.40 -4.48 -7.87
N GLU A 98 9.75 -5.49 -7.28
CA GLU A 98 9.11 -5.33 -5.97
C GLU A 98 10.11 -5.40 -4.81
N HIS A 99 9.85 -4.59 -3.80
CA HIS A 99 10.46 -4.73 -2.48
C HIS A 99 9.92 -5.99 -1.79
N HIS A 100 10.72 -6.63 -0.94
CA HIS A 100 10.32 -7.83 -0.18
C HIS A 100 8.98 -7.70 0.56
N SER A 101 8.65 -6.50 1.04
CA SER A 101 7.34 -6.23 1.67
C SER A 101 6.14 -6.49 0.76
N ASN A 102 6.36 -6.45 -0.57
CA ASN A 102 5.33 -6.75 -1.58
C ASN A 102 5.59 -8.07 -2.32
N ILE A 103 6.38 -8.95 -1.76
CA ILE A 103 6.62 -10.31 -2.26
C ILE A 103 6.23 -11.33 -1.19
N ILE A 104 6.83 -11.23 -0.01
CA ILE A 104 6.72 -12.24 1.05
C ILE A 104 5.27 -12.44 1.53
N PRO A 105 4.44 -11.41 1.76
CA PRO A 105 3.05 -11.61 2.17
C PRO A 105 2.24 -12.46 1.18
N TRP A 106 2.50 -12.29 -0.12
CA TRP A 106 1.84 -13.07 -1.17
C TRP A 106 2.33 -14.51 -1.21
N GLN A 107 3.63 -14.75 -0.99
CA GLN A 107 4.17 -16.11 -0.87
C GLN A 107 3.56 -16.85 0.32
N LEU A 108 3.46 -16.20 1.49
CA LEU A 108 2.82 -16.77 2.67
C LEU A 108 1.32 -17.05 2.42
N LEU A 109 0.63 -16.16 1.72
CA LEU A 109 -0.76 -16.38 1.34
C LEU A 109 -0.88 -17.58 0.39
N ARG A 110 -0.02 -17.67 -0.64
CA ARG A 110 0.04 -18.81 -1.56
C ARG A 110 0.23 -20.14 -0.82
N GLU A 111 1.13 -20.22 0.15
CA GLU A 111 1.34 -21.42 0.96
C GLU A 111 0.07 -21.84 1.73
N GLN A 112 -0.73 -20.86 2.17
CA GLN A 112 -1.94 -21.11 2.96
C GLN A 112 -3.15 -21.54 2.14
N ILE A 113 -3.34 -20.94 0.95
CA ILE A 113 -4.55 -21.11 0.15
C ILE A 113 -4.33 -21.75 -1.23
N GLY A 114 -3.06 -21.92 -1.65
CA GLY A 114 -2.71 -22.58 -2.91
C GLY A 114 -2.91 -21.72 -4.17
N CYS A 115 -3.06 -20.38 -4.05
CA CYS A 115 -3.15 -19.49 -5.21
C CYS A 115 -1.81 -19.44 -5.96
N GLU A 116 -1.82 -18.97 -7.21
CA GLU A 116 -0.62 -18.81 -8.03
C GLU A 116 -0.07 -17.37 -7.94
N ILE A 117 1.26 -17.22 -7.96
CA ILE A 117 1.92 -15.92 -8.09
C ILE A 117 2.56 -15.86 -9.47
N LYS A 118 2.15 -14.90 -10.27
CA LYS A 118 2.77 -14.56 -11.56
C LYS A 118 3.61 -13.32 -11.41
N VAL A 119 4.74 -13.28 -12.14
CA VAL A 119 5.70 -12.18 -12.00
C VAL A 119 5.93 -11.54 -13.38
N VAL A 120 5.62 -10.26 -13.50
CA VAL A 120 5.91 -9.46 -14.68
C VAL A 120 7.40 -9.17 -14.72
N PRO A 121 8.10 -9.54 -15.80
CA PRO A 121 9.54 -9.34 -15.89
C PRO A 121 9.91 -7.86 -16.05
N VAL A 122 11.13 -7.55 -15.63
CA VAL A 122 11.82 -6.29 -15.92
C VAL A 122 12.77 -6.57 -17.08
N ASP A 123 12.88 -5.65 -18.02
CA ASP A 123 13.85 -5.75 -19.11
C ASP A 123 15.27 -5.33 -18.69
N ASP A 124 16.23 -5.42 -19.61
CA ASP A 124 17.63 -5.12 -19.33
C ASP A 124 17.87 -3.64 -18.99
N ASP A 125 16.97 -2.75 -19.38
CA ASP A 125 17.00 -1.31 -19.04
C ASP A 125 16.28 -0.99 -17.72
N GLY A 126 15.75 -2.00 -17.05
CA GLY A 126 15.01 -1.85 -15.78
C GLY A 126 13.57 -1.36 -15.97
N ALA A 127 13.04 -1.41 -17.19
CA ALA A 127 11.67 -1.03 -17.48
C ALA A 127 10.70 -2.22 -17.39
N ILE A 128 9.42 -1.93 -17.19
CA ILE A 128 8.32 -2.90 -17.17
C ILE A 128 7.31 -2.47 -18.22
N SER A 129 7.10 -3.30 -19.24
CA SER A 129 6.20 -2.96 -20.33
C SER A 129 4.74 -3.30 -20.00
N ILE A 130 3.82 -2.51 -20.55
CA ILE A 130 2.38 -2.76 -20.46
C ILE A 130 2.00 -4.07 -21.13
N GLU A 131 2.64 -4.39 -22.25
CA GLU A 131 2.42 -5.64 -22.99
C GLU A 131 2.77 -6.87 -22.12
N ALA A 132 3.77 -6.76 -21.24
CA ALA A 132 4.12 -7.84 -20.32
C ALA A 132 3.00 -8.07 -19.28
N PHE A 133 2.36 -7.01 -18.76
CA PHE A 133 1.17 -7.12 -17.93
C PHE A 133 0.02 -7.78 -18.69
N GLU A 134 -0.28 -7.32 -19.90
CA GLU A 134 -1.39 -7.83 -20.72
C GLU A 134 -1.23 -9.31 -21.08
N LYS A 135 -0.01 -9.79 -21.25
CA LYS A 135 0.27 -11.21 -21.53
C LYS A 135 0.06 -12.11 -20.31
N LEU A 136 0.29 -11.61 -19.10
CA LEU A 136 0.27 -12.42 -17.89
C LEU A 136 -1.05 -12.36 -17.13
N ILE A 137 -1.78 -11.24 -17.23
CA ILE A 137 -3.06 -11.09 -16.55
C ILE A 137 -4.12 -11.99 -17.19
N SER A 138 -4.97 -12.55 -16.37
CA SER A 138 -6.08 -13.42 -16.82
C SER A 138 -7.34 -13.16 -15.99
N LYS A 139 -8.44 -13.83 -16.33
CA LYS A 139 -9.68 -13.82 -15.53
C LYS A 139 -9.52 -14.46 -14.15
N LYS A 140 -8.46 -15.22 -13.93
CA LYS A 140 -8.08 -15.79 -12.64
C LYS A 140 -7.33 -14.80 -11.76
N THR A 141 -6.73 -13.76 -12.35
CA THR A 141 -6.03 -12.73 -11.59
C THR A 141 -7.02 -11.95 -10.73
N LYS A 142 -6.80 -11.95 -9.41
CA LYS A 142 -7.65 -11.25 -8.42
C LYS A 142 -6.96 -10.03 -7.81
N ILE A 143 -5.63 -10.08 -7.75
CA ILE A 143 -4.82 -8.99 -7.20
C ILE A 143 -3.69 -8.68 -8.18
N VAL A 144 -3.47 -7.38 -8.45
CA VAL A 144 -2.27 -6.86 -9.11
C VAL A 144 -1.56 -5.95 -8.13
N ALA A 145 -0.44 -6.42 -7.59
CA ALA A 145 0.31 -5.71 -6.55
C ALA A 145 1.69 -5.28 -7.07
N PHE A 146 1.94 -3.98 -7.14
CA PHE A 146 3.19 -3.44 -7.68
C PHE A 146 3.56 -2.10 -7.05
N CYS A 147 4.85 -1.77 -7.05
CA CYS A 147 5.33 -0.48 -6.61
C CYS A 147 5.09 0.60 -7.69
N HIS A 148 4.73 1.81 -7.28
CA HIS A 148 4.62 2.95 -8.22
C HIS A 148 6.00 3.38 -8.73
N VAL A 149 6.98 3.42 -7.81
CA VAL A 149 8.38 3.73 -8.12
C VAL A 149 9.25 2.68 -7.44
N SER A 150 10.12 2.02 -8.21
CA SER A 150 11.05 1.04 -7.65
C SER A 150 12.07 1.71 -6.74
N ASN A 151 12.22 1.21 -5.52
CA ASN A 151 13.23 1.69 -4.57
C ASN A 151 14.66 1.32 -4.97
N VAL A 152 14.84 0.36 -5.86
CA VAL A 152 16.16 -0.09 -6.36
C VAL A 152 16.49 0.55 -7.70
N LEU A 153 15.57 0.46 -8.66
CA LEU A 153 15.81 0.89 -10.05
C LEU A 153 15.43 2.36 -10.29
N GLY A 154 14.53 2.92 -9.47
CA GLY A 154 13.95 4.25 -9.71
C GLY A 154 12.93 4.27 -10.86
N THR A 155 12.66 3.14 -11.48
CA THR A 155 11.66 3.01 -12.55
C THR A 155 10.29 3.40 -12.05
N VAL A 156 9.61 4.28 -12.78
CA VAL A 156 8.24 4.72 -12.52
C VAL A 156 7.28 3.90 -13.37
N LEU A 157 6.38 3.14 -12.71
CA LEU A 157 5.40 2.32 -13.41
C LEU A 157 4.18 3.15 -13.84
N PRO A 158 3.55 2.84 -14.97
CA PRO A 158 2.36 3.52 -15.47
C PRO A 158 1.09 3.03 -14.75
N VAL A 159 0.93 3.47 -13.48
CA VAL A 159 -0.11 3.00 -12.56
C VAL A 159 -1.52 3.07 -13.14
N LYS A 160 -1.85 4.16 -13.86
CA LYS A 160 -3.20 4.34 -14.43
C LYS A 160 -3.53 3.30 -15.50
N GLU A 161 -2.55 2.97 -16.34
CA GLU A 161 -2.69 1.96 -17.40
C GLU A 161 -2.80 0.57 -16.79
N VAL A 162 -1.92 0.22 -15.85
CA VAL A 162 -1.96 -1.07 -15.15
C VAL A 162 -3.27 -1.26 -14.38
N ALA A 163 -3.73 -0.24 -13.66
CA ALA A 163 -5.02 -0.29 -12.95
C ALA A 163 -6.19 -0.52 -13.91
N LYS A 164 -6.23 0.15 -15.07
CA LYS A 164 -7.26 -0.09 -16.09
C LYS A 164 -7.24 -1.52 -16.61
N ILE A 165 -6.06 -2.08 -16.82
CA ILE A 165 -5.90 -3.48 -17.26
C ILE A 165 -6.41 -4.43 -16.18
N ALA A 166 -6.01 -4.20 -14.93
CA ALA A 166 -6.46 -5.00 -13.77
C ALA A 166 -7.99 -4.99 -13.66
N HIS A 167 -8.61 -3.82 -13.61
CA HIS A 167 -10.07 -3.67 -13.47
C HIS A 167 -10.85 -4.30 -14.63
N ARG A 168 -10.38 -4.16 -15.89
CA ARG A 168 -11.01 -4.83 -17.05
C ARG A 168 -11.00 -6.37 -16.94
N ASN A 169 -10.04 -6.91 -16.20
CA ASN A 169 -9.95 -8.35 -15.93
C ASN A 169 -10.64 -8.79 -14.64
N GLY A 170 -11.18 -7.85 -13.86
CA GLY A 170 -11.88 -8.13 -12.59
C GLY A 170 -10.93 -8.27 -11.40
N ALA A 171 -9.67 -7.84 -11.54
CA ALA A 171 -8.69 -7.76 -10.48
C ALA A 171 -8.72 -6.39 -9.78
N VAL A 172 -8.29 -6.36 -8.50
CA VAL A 172 -8.00 -5.15 -7.74
C VAL A 172 -6.51 -4.87 -7.74
#